data_ac296880f02bd1f221d7ed01ea20e255
#
_entry.id   ac296880f02bd1f221d7ed01ea20e255
#
_cell.length_a   1.000
_cell.length_b   1.000
_cell.length_c   1.000
_cell.angle_alpha   90.00
_cell.angle_beta   90.00
_cell.angle_gamma   90.00
#
_symmetry.space_group_name_H-M   'P 1'
#
loop_
_entity.id
_entity.type
_entity.pdbx_description
1 polymer ?
#
loop_
_entity_poly.entity_id
_entity_poly.type
_entity_poly.pdbx_seq_one_letter_code
_entity_poly.pdbx_strand_id
1 'polypeptide(L)'
;MSKHSSQARSAARLAAVQALYQQHMEQTKLAKLLDEFHQHRLGREIEDDQYHPAEGDFFDDLVIGVASRFEEIDGLVDSKLAKGWTLGRLDKTMLQILRCGTFELVAYDDVPIATVIDEYLDVAHAFFNKKDAGFVNGLLDSIAKQVRG
;
A
#
# COMPACT_ATOMS: atom_id res chain seq x y z
N MET A 1 8.19 5.74 -18.62
CA MET A 1 8.98 5.40 -17.42
C MET A 1 9.92 4.25 -17.72
N SER A 2 11.09 4.29 -17.17
CA SER A 2 12.03 3.20 -17.33
C SER A 2 11.54 1.98 -16.53
N LYS A 3 11.99 0.80 -16.95
CA LYS A 3 11.68 -0.45 -16.26
C LYS A 3 12.16 -0.43 -14.80
N HIS A 4 13.30 0.22 -14.54
CA HIS A 4 13.84 0.39 -13.19
C HIS A 4 12.90 1.19 -12.28
N SER A 5 12.36 2.31 -12.78
CA SER A 5 11.43 3.13 -12.00
C SER A 5 10.17 2.37 -11.63
N SER A 6 9.67 1.54 -12.55
CA SER A 6 8.49 0.72 -12.31
C SER A 6 8.76 -0.33 -11.23
N GLN A 7 9.90 -1.02 -11.31
CA GLN A 7 10.30 -2.01 -10.33
C GLN A 7 10.57 -1.39 -8.96
N ALA A 8 11.20 -0.21 -8.94
CA ALA A 8 11.48 0.51 -7.70
C ALA A 8 10.19 0.92 -7.00
N ARG A 9 9.17 1.31 -7.75
CA ARG A 9 7.86 1.64 -7.17
C ARG A 9 7.12 0.41 -6.66
N SER A 10 7.20 -0.71 -7.39
CA SER A 10 6.59 -1.97 -6.93
C SER A 10 7.20 -2.43 -5.62
N ALA A 11 8.53 -2.35 -5.50
CA ALA A 11 9.22 -2.68 -4.26
C ALA A 11 8.84 -1.74 -3.12
N ALA A 12 8.67 -0.45 -3.41
CA ALA A 12 8.26 0.53 -2.42
C ALA A 12 6.85 0.25 -1.89
N ARG A 13 5.92 -0.19 -2.76
CA ARG A 13 4.57 -0.54 -2.36
C ARG A 13 4.57 -1.73 -1.39
N LEU A 14 5.33 -2.77 -1.72
CA LEU A 14 5.44 -3.94 -0.83
C LEU A 14 6.03 -3.53 0.51
N ALA A 15 7.11 -2.75 0.50
CA ALA A 15 7.75 -2.28 1.72
C ALA A 15 6.80 -1.40 2.56
N ALA A 16 6.00 -0.55 1.92
CA ALA A 16 5.03 0.29 2.63
C ALA A 16 3.96 -0.54 3.35
N VAL A 17 3.46 -1.59 2.70
CA VAL A 17 2.51 -2.52 3.33
C VAL A 17 3.14 -3.17 4.56
N GLN A 18 4.38 -3.63 4.43
CA GLN A 18 5.09 -4.26 5.55
C GLN A 18 5.36 -3.27 6.70
N ALA A 19 5.74 -2.03 6.36
CA ALA A 19 5.99 -0.99 7.37
C ALA A 19 4.72 -0.64 8.15
N LEU A 20 3.61 -0.47 7.44
CA LEU A 20 2.34 -0.15 8.09
C LEU A 20 1.83 -1.33 8.93
N TYR A 21 2.07 -2.55 8.48
CA TYR A 21 1.78 -3.73 9.30
C TYR A 21 2.57 -3.70 10.62
N GLN A 22 3.87 -3.44 10.55
CA GLN A 22 4.71 -3.34 11.73
C GLN A 22 4.23 -2.23 12.67
N GLN A 23 3.90 -1.06 12.12
CA GLN A 23 3.37 0.04 12.91
C GLN A 23 2.08 -0.33 13.63
N HIS A 24 1.18 -1.00 12.91
CA HIS A 24 -0.10 -1.43 13.47
C HIS A 24 0.09 -2.42 14.62
N MET A 25 0.99 -3.37 14.45
CA MET A 25 1.21 -4.43 15.44
C MET A 25 2.06 -3.99 16.63
N GLU A 26 3.07 -3.15 16.38
CA GLU A 26 4.05 -2.77 17.40
C GLU A 26 3.91 -1.35 17.92
N GLN A 27 3.04 -0.53 17.32
CA GLN A 27 2.83 0.86 17.70
C GLN A 27 4.13 1.69 17.59
N THR A 28 5.01 1.34 16.66
CA THR A 28 6.27 2.04 16.44
C THR A 28 6.01 3.47 15.98
N LYS A 29 6.78 4.43 16.49
CA LYS A 29 6.69 5.82 16.04
C LYS A 29 7.07 5.92 14.58
N LEU A 30 6.33 6.74 13.82
CA LEU A 30 6.49 6.86 12.38
C LEU A 30 7.92 7.19 11.95
N ALA A 31 8.55 8.18 12.60
CA ALA A 31 9.92 8.57 12.26
C ALA A 31 10.92 7.43 12.45
N LYS A 32 10.78 6.68 13.53
CA LYS A 32 11.63 5.52 13.79
C LYS A 32 11.42 4.42 12.78
N LEU A 33 10.16 4.16 12.43
CA LEU A 33 9.80 3.15 11.45
C LEU A 33 10.40 3.45 10.07
N LEU A 34 10.29 4.70 9.64
CA LEU A 34 10.86 5.13 8.36
C LEU A 34 12.37 4.96 8.36
N ASP A 35 13.02 5.38 9.44
CA ASP A 35 14.46 5.26 9.56
C ASP A 35 14.93 3.80 9.50
N GLU A 36 14.26 2.92 10.22
CA GLU A 36 14.57 1.48 10.21
C GLU A 36 14.43 0.89 8.82
N PHE A 37 13.37 1.24 8.08
CA PHE A 37 13.16 0.70 6.74
C PHE A 37 14.20 1.22 5.76
N HIS A 38 14.57 2.49 5.85
CA HIS A 38 15.62 3.04 5.00
C HIS A 38 16.97 2.38 5.27
N GLN A 39 17.30 2.11 6.53
CA GLN A 39 18.59 1.53 6.89
C GLN A 39 18.65 0.01 6.63
N HIS A 40 17.57 -0.72 6.90
CA HIS A 40 17.64 -2.18 6.98
C HIS A 40 16.83 -2.92 5.92
N ARG A 41 15.78 -2.31 5.39
CA ARG A 41 14.90 -2.98 4.42
C ARG A 41 15.14 -2.49 3.01
N LEU A 42 15.01 -1.21 2.80
CA LEU A 42 15.21 -0.62 1.46
C LEU A 42 16.68 -0.75 1.04
N GLY A 43 17.60 -0.62 1.99
CA GLY A 43 19.02 -0.73 1.73
C GLY A 43 19.47 -2.12 1.26
N ARG A 44 18.83 -3.18 1.73
CA ARG A 44 19.19 -4.55 1.33
C ARG A 44 18.82 -4.86 -0.10
N GLU A 45 17.71 -4.32 -0.56
CA GLU A 45 17.30 -4.49 -1.95
C GLU A 45 18.21 -3.73 -2.89
N ILE A 46 18.90 -2.72 -2.38
CA ILE A 46 19.79 -1.87 -3.13
C ILE A 46 21.19 -2.49 -3.31
N GLU A 47 21.60 -3.43 -2.46
CA GLU A 47 22.92 -4.06 -2.55
C GLU A 47 23.14 -4.79 -3.86
N ASP A 48 22.11 -5.42 -4.41
CA ASP A 48 22.18 -6.16 -5.66
C ASP A 48 21.82 -5.30 -6.87
N ASP A 49 21.18 -4.18 -6.65
CA ASP A 49 20.76 -3.24 -7.69
C ASP A 49 21.23 -1.84 -7.35
N GLN A 50 21.27 -0.97 -8.35
CA GLN A 50 21.62 0.42 -8.12
C GLN A 50 20.54 1.12 -7.30
N TYR A 51 20.96 1.97 -6.37
CA TYR A 51 20.08 2.77 -5.56
C TYR A 51 19.16 3.66 -6.41
N HIS A 52 17.88 3.64 -6.14
CA HIS A 52 16.90 4.48 -6.82
C HIS A 52 16.26 5.43 -5.80
N PRO A 53 16.68 6.72 -5.75
CA PRO A 53 16.11 7.68 -4.79
C PRO A 53 14.59 7.78 -4.85
N ALA A 54 14.01 7.60 -6.05
CA ALA A 54 12.55 7.65 -6.23
C ALA A 54 11.83 6.56 -5.44
N GLU A 55 12.46 5.42 -5.23
CA GLU A 55 11.90 4.33 -4.44
C GLU A 55 11.73 4.73 -2.98
N GLY A 56 12.77 5.30 -2.38
CA GLY A 56 12.72 5.76 -1.00
C GLY A 56 11.72 6.86 -0.78
N ASP A 57 11.66 7.84 -1.69
CA ASP A 57 10.71 8.94 -1.60
C ASP A 57 9.27 8.46 -1.76
N PHE A 58 9.02 7.57 -2.69
CA PHE A 58 7.69 7.00 -2.90
C PHE A 58 7.24 6.16 -1.70
N PHE A 59 8.16 5.37 -1.14
CA PHE A 59 7.89 4.62 0.09
C PHE A 59 7.46 5.56 1.22
N ASP A 60 8.21 6.65 1.44
CA ASP A 60 7.89 7.62 2.48
C ASP A 60 6.52 8.25 2.23
N ASP A 61 6.23 8.63 0.99
CA ASP A 61 4.95 9.24 0.63
C ASP A 61 3.79 8.30 0.93
N LEU A 62 3.93 7.02 0.64
CA LEU A 62 2.88 6.04 0.93
C LEU A 62 2.65 5.89 2.43
N VAL A 63 3.72 5.68 3.20
CA VAL A 63 3.60 5.44 4.64
C VAL A 63 3.10 6.69 5.36
N ILE A 64 3.70 7.85 5.08
CA ILE A 64 3.29 9.11 5.69
C ILE A 64 1.87 9.49 5.25
N GLY A 65 1.58 9.32 3.96
CA GLY A 65 0.27 9.65 3.40
C GLY A 65 -0.85 8.85 4.03
N VAL A 66 -0.67 7.53 4.16
CA VAL A 66 -1.65 6.68 4.82
C VAL A 66 -1.80 7.09 6.29
N ALA A 67 -0.68 7.26 7.00
CA ALA A 67 -0.69 7.61 8.43
C ALA A 67 -1.37 8.95 8.69
N SER A 68 -1.22 9.92 7.79
CA SER A 68 -1.82 11.25 7.97
C SER A 68 -3.28 11.33 7.54
N ARG A 69 -3.80 10.31 6.83
CA ARG A 69 -5.17 10.31 6.29
C ARG A 69 -5.94 9.07 6.70
N PHE A 70 -5.64 8.48 7.85
CA PHE A 70 -6.29 7.25 8.31
C PHE A 70 -7.81 7.34 8.31
N GLU A 71 -8.38 8.41 8.85
CA GLU A 71 -9.84 8.51 8.95
C GLU A 71 -10.51 8.50 7.59
N GLU A 72 -9.98 9.26 6.66
CA GLU A 72 -10.51 9.32 5.29
C GLU A 72 -10.38 7.96 4.60
N ILE A 73 -9.19 7.37 4.66
CA ILE A 73 -8.89 6.11 3.99
C ILE A 73 -9.72 4.98 4.59
N ASP A 74 -9.73 4.86 5.90
CA ASP A 74 -10.50 3.80 6.58
C ASP A 74 -12.00 3.97 6.35
N GLY A 75 -12.48 5.20 6.28
CA GLY A 75 -13.88 5.46 5.95
C GLY A 75 -14.25 4.96 4.56
N LEU A 76 -13.37 5.18 3.58
CA LEU A 76 -13.60 4.68 2.22
C LEU A 76 -13.60 3.16 2.18
N VAL A 77 -12.62 2.51 2.81
CA VAL A 77 -12.56 1.05 2.85
C VAL A 77 -13.80 0.48 3.55
N ASP A 78 -14.12 1.00 4.72
CA ASP A 78 -15.25 0.53 5.51
C ASP A 78 -16.57 0.64 4.75
N SER A 79 -16.76 1.72 4.00
CA SER A 79 -17.99 1.95 3.23
C SER A 79 -18.21 0.92 2.13
N LYS A 80 -17.18 0.18 1.73
CA LYS A 80 -17.26 -0.83 0.67
C LYS A 80 -17.27 -2.26 1.20
N LEU A 81 -17.17 -2.44 2.52
CA LEU A 81 -17.22 -3.78 3.11
C LEU A 81 -18.67 -4.31 3.11
N ALA A 82 -18.79 -5.62 2.94
CA ALA A 82 -20.09 -6.28 2.99
C ALA A 82 -20.67 -6.16 4.40
N LYS A 83 -21.99 -6.23 4.48
CA LYS A 83 -22.72 -6.19 5.76
C LYS A 83 -22.17 -7.25 6.71
N GLY A 84 -21.90 -6.85 7.94
CA GLY A 84 -21.34 -7.74 8.95
C GLY A 84 -19.82 -7.78 9.01
N TRP A 85 -19.14 -7.16 8.03
CA TRP A 85 -17.69 -7.05 8.05
C TRP A 85 -17.27 -5.67 8.55
N THR A 86 -16.18 -5.65 9.32
CA THR A 86 -15.58 -4.41 9.84
C THR A 86 -14.10 -4.42 9.57
N LEU A 87 -13.48 -3.25 9.64
CA LEU A 87 -12.02 -3.13 9.46
C LEU A 87 -11.26 -4.01 10.47
N GLY A 88 -11.74 -4.07 11.71
CA GLY A 88 -11.10 -4.86 12.75
C GLY A 88 -11.14 -6.36 12.51
N ARG A 89 -12.04 -6.85 11.65
CA ARG A 89 -12.17 -8.26 11.31
C ARG A 89 -11.31 -8.66 10.10
N LEU A 90 -10.76 -7.70 9.40
CA LEU A 90 -9.88 -7.99 8.26
C LEU A 90 -8.52 -8.48 8.77
N ASP A 91 -7.89 -9.36 7.98
CA ASP A 91 -6.50 -9.69 8.19
C ASP A 91 -5.68 -8.41 8.21
N LYS A 92 -4.68 -8.33 9.08
CA LYS A 92 -3.94 -7.07 9.28
C LYS A 92 -3.07 -6.70 8.07
N THR A 93 -2.52 -7.67 7.36
CA THR A 93 -1.80 -7.41 6.11
C THR A 93 -2.76 -6.95 5.02
N MET A 94 -3.91 -7.64 4.91
CA MET A 94 -4.97 -7.26 3.97
C MET A 94 -5.39 -5.80 4.19
N LEU A 95 -5.60 -5.41 5.44
CA LEU A 95 -5.97 -4.04 5.79
C LEU A 95 -4.94 -3.02 5.25
N GLN A 96 -3.65 -3.32 5.39
CA GLN A 96 -2.62 -2.39 4.93
C GLN A 96 -2.56 -2.33 3.39
N ILE A 97 -2.79 -3.45 2.72
CA ILE A 97 -2.88 -3.45 1.25
C ILE A 97 -4.00 -2.53 0.79
N LEU A 98 -5.18 -2.65 1.41
CA LEU A 98 -6.33 -1.82 1.06
C LEU A 98 -6.09 -0.34 1.40
N ARG A 99 -5.44 -0.05 2.51
CA ARG A 99 -5.10 1.33 2.89
C ARG A 99 -4.16 1.98 1.88
N CYS A 100 -3.09 1.27 1.50
CA CYS A 100 -2.12 1.79 0.54
C CYS A 100 -2.75 1.98 -0.84
N GLY A 101 -3.50 1.00 -1.31
CA GLY A 101 -4.17 1.10 -2.62
C GLY A 101 -5.16 2.25 -2.66
N THR A 102 -5.95 2.41 -1.60
CA THR A 102 -6.91 3.51 -1.49
C THR A 102 -6.19 4.85 -1.50
N PHE A 103 -5.10 4.98 -0.74
CA PHE A 103 -4.32 6.22 -0.72
C PHE A 103 -3.84 6.59 -2.12
N GLU A 104 -3.28 5.63 -2.87
CA GLU A 104 -2.82 5.92 -4.24
C GLU A 104 -3.97 6.35 -5.15
N LEU A 105 -5.13 5.71 -5.03
CA LEU A 105 -6.30 6.09 -5.83
C LEU A 105 -6.73 7.52 -5.54
N VAL A 106 -6.64 7.95 -4.30
CA VAL A 106 -7.05 9.31 -3.88
C VAL A 106 -5.97 10.35 -4.21
N ALA A 107 -4.71 10.04 -3.97
CA ALA A 107 -3.62 11.03 -3.99
C ALA A 107 -2.86 11.11 -5.31
N TYR A 108 -2.83 10.04 -6.10
CA TYR A 108 -2.03 9.98 -7.33
C TYR A 108 -2.89 9.88 -8.57
N ASP A 109 -3.55 10.98 -8.92
CA ASP A 109 -4.46 11.05 -10.07
C ASP A 109 -3.78 10.70 -11.39
N ASP A 110 -2.48 10.90 -11.48
CA ASP A 110 -1.69 10.64 -12.68
C ASP A 110 -1.37 9.16 -12.88
N VAL A 111 -1.56 8.32 -11.84
CA VAL A 111 -1.35 6.88 -11.98
C VAL A 111 -2.69 6.25 -12.39
N PRO A 112 -2.74 5.53 -13.53
CA PRO A 112 -4.01 4.92 -13.98
C PRO A 112 -4.59 3.96 -12.95
N ILE A 113 -5.91 3.92 -12.86
CA ILE A 113 -6.63 3.03 -11.93
C ILE A 113 -6.19 1.58 -12.11
N ALA A 114 -6.10 1.11 -13.35
CA ALA A 114 -5.70 -0.27 -13.63
C ALA A 114 -4.30 -0.58 -13.09
N THR A 115 -3.38 0.38 -13.19
CA THR A 115 -2.02 0.22 -12.69
C THR A 115 -2.02 0.08 -11.17
N VAL A 116 -2.76 0.96 -10.48
CA VAL A 116 -2.84 0.91 -9.01
C VAL A 116 -3.38 -0.45 -8.57
N ILE A 117 -4.50 -0.87 -9.15
CA ILE A 117 -5.14 -2.13 -8.78
C ILE A 117 -4.20 -3.30 -9.05
N ASP A 118 -3.59 -3.38 -10.23
CA ASP A 118 -2.69 -4.48 -10.59
C ASP A 118 -1.50 -4.56 -9.63
N GLU A 119 -0.95 -3.43 -9.23
CA GLU A 119 0.19 -3.40 -8.31
C GLU A 119 -0.19 -3.95 -6.93
N TYR A 120 -1.36 -3.58 -6.42
CA TYR A 120 -1.78 -4.10 -5.12
C TYR A 120 -2.30 -5.53 -5.18
N LEU A 121 -2.75 -5.99 -6.34
CA LEU A 121 -3.00 -7.40 -6.57
C LEU A 121 -1.70 -8.21 -6.50
N ASP A 122 -0.62 -7.68 -7.07
CA ASP A 122 0.68 -8.34 -6.99
C ASP A 122 1.16 -8.45 -5.54
N VAL A 123 0.98 -7.39 -4.76
CA VAL A 123 1.29 -7.45 -3.33
C VAL A 123 0.43 -8.51 -2.64
N ALA A 124 -0.86 -8.53 -2.93
CA ALA A 124 -1.78 -9.50 -2.32
C ALA A 124 -1.38 -10.94 -2.67
N HIS A 125 -0.93 -11.20 -3.89
CA HIS A 125 -0.49 -12.53 -4.30
C HIS A 125 0.75 -13.01 -3.55
N ALA A 126 1.54 -12.11 -2.98
CA ALA A 126 2.69 -12.49 -2.16
C ALA A 126 2.28 -13.07 -0.81
N PHE A 127 1.06 -12.77 -0.33
CA PHE A 127 0.59 -13.16 1.00
C PHE A 127 -0.66 -14.03 1.00
N PHE A 128 -1.46 -14.00 -0.05
CA PHE A 128 -2.80 -14.57 -0.05
C PHE A 128 -3.08 -15.40 -1.29
N ASN A 129 -4.19 -16.15 -1.25
CA ASN A 129 -4.65 -16.96 -2.37
C ASN A 129 -5.45 -16.10 -3.37
N LYS A 130 -5.89 -16.73 -4.45
CA LYS A 130 -6.59 -16.08 -5.56
C LYS A 130 -7.93 -15.45 -5.13
N LYS A 131 -8.63 -16.09 -4.20
CA LYS A 131 -9.91 -15.60 -3.71
C LYS A 131 -9.74 -14.28 -2.95
N ASP A 132 -8.71 -14.21 -2.10
CA ASP A 132 -8.43 -13.01 -1.34
C ASP A 132 -7.96 -11.87 -2.24
N ALA A 133 -7.18 -12.18 -3.27
CA ALA A 133 -6.79 -11.18 -4.26
C ALA A 133 -8.00 -10.64 -5.01
N GLY A 134 -9.00 -11.50 -5.31
CA GLY A 134 -10.25 -11.07 -5.91
C GLY A 134 -11.02 -10.08 -5.05
N PHE A 135 -10.99 -10.27 -3.73
CA PHE A 135 -11.60 -9.34 -2.78
C PHE A 135 -10.92 -7.97 -2.87
N VAL A 136 -9.59 -7.93 -2.90
CA VAL A 136 -8.82 -6.68 -3.05
C VAL A 136 -9.21 -5.97 -4.35
N ASN A 137 -9.26 -6.72 -5.45
CA ASN A 137 -9.62 -6.17 -6.76
C ASN A 137 -11.00 -5.51 -6.73
N GLY A 138 -11.99 -6.24 -6.23
CA GLY A 138 -13.37 -5.72 -6.20
C GLY A 138 -13.52 -4.49 -5.33
N LEU A 139 -12.86 -4.50 -4.17
CA LEU A 139 -12.97 -3.39 -3.23
C LEU A 139 -12.27 -2.14 -3.76
N LEU A 140 -11.05 -2.28 -4.29
CA LEU A 140 -10.32 -1.14 -4.85
C LEU A 140 -11.01 -0.59 -6.09
N ASP A 141 -11.60 -1.45 -6.94
CA ASP A 141 -12.37 -1.00 -8.09
C ASP A 141 -13.57 -0.16 -7.66
N SER A 142 -14.28 -0.59 -6.62
CA SER A 142 -15.42 0.14 -6.08
C SER A 142 -15.00 1.50 -5.53
N ILE A 143 -13.89 1.57 -4.82
CA ILE A 143 -13.35 2.84 -4.31
C ILE A 143 -12.94 3.76 -5.47
N ALA A 144 -12.27 3.20 -6.49
CA ALA A 144 -11.83 3.99 -7.65
C ALA A 144 -13.01 4.65 -8.36
N LYS A 145 -14.11 3.93 -8.51
CA LYS A 145 -15.32 4.48 -9.14
C LYS A 145 -15.89 5.64 -8.34
N GLN A 146 -15.78 5.61 -7.03
CA GLN A 146 -16.26 6.70 -6.18
C GLN A 146 -15.33 7.91 -6.22
N VAL A 147 -14.01 7.72 -6.14
CA VAL A 147 -13.07 8.84 -6.00
C VAL A 147 -12.58 9.40 -7.33
N ARG A 148 -12.64 8.63 -8.40
CA ARG A 148 -12.19 9.05 -9.74
C ARG A 148 -13.27 8.93 -10.80
N GLY A 149 -14.36 8.33 -10.46
CA GLY A 149 -15.48 8.16 -11.35
C GLY A 149 -16.30 9.42 -11.44
#